data_6788c34f3cb4ffb3451c9a2c9523b5db
#
_entry.id   6788c34f3cb4ffb3451c9a2c9523b5db
#
_cell.length_a   1.000
_cell.length_b   1.000
_cell.length_c   1.000
_cell.angle_alpha   90.00
_cell.angle_beta   90.00
_cell.angle_gamma   90.00
#
_symmetry.space_group_name_H-M   'P 1'
#
loop_
_entity.id
_entity.type
_entity.pdbx_description
1 polymer ?
#
loop_
_entity_poly.entity_id
_entity_poly.type
_entity_poly.pdbx_seq_one_letter_code
_entity_poly.pdbx_strand_id
1 'polypeptide(L)'
;MKLLIENWRKFLTEEQGQYIGTIDDVGRDLYRISKRYGDKGDNYERFQKGTKVIRSRDRSADDDEPYLNSDGNPEHRIYFFGSGDDAKAAMMADTQELEAIVGDFSDEDKEKGINENLLLVRIPMNQVPKEVEFFTDYELEGTPYDAIYGAYPDGRAWTLAPKATDIQLATDLLNYEEDDYYYEDY
;
A
#
# COMPACT_ATOMS: atom_id res chain seq x y z
N MET A 1 -0.16 -13.77 -37.38
CA MET A 1 -1.30 -13.29 -36.58
C MET A 1 -1.33 -13.92 -35.19
N LYS A 2 -1.23 -15.25 -35.03
CA LYS A 2 -1.25 -15.94 -33.74
C LYS A 2 -0.12 -15.48 -32.78
N LEU A 3 1.10 -15.32 -33.28
CA LEU A 3 2.29 -14.88 -32.51
C LEU A 3 2.14 -13.43 -31.98
N LEU A 4 1.45 -12.56 -32.74
CA LEU A 4 1.22 -11.16 -32.33
C LEU A 4 0.20 -11.09 -31.19
N ILE A 5 -0.81 -11.94 -31.23
CA ILE A 5 -1.86 -12.02 -30.19
C ILE A 5 -1.30 -12.65 -28.90
N GLU A 6 -0.40 -13.65 -29.02
CA GLU A 6 0.27 -14.27 -27.88
C GLU A 6 1.26 -13.30 -27.23
N ASN A 7 2.02 -12.52 -28.01
CA ASN A 7 2.89 -11.46 -27.48
C ASN A 7 2.08 -10.31 -26.85
N TRP A 8 0.95 -9.93 -27.44
CA TRP A 8 0.05 -8.93 -26.88
C TRP A 8 -0.59 -9.38 -25.57
N ARG A 9 -1.01 -10.64 -25.50
CA ARG A 9 -1.54 -11.23 -24.25
C ARG A 9 -0.44 -11.32 -23.18
N LYS A 10 0.78 -11.65 -23.56
CA LYS A 10 1.92 -11.67 -22.64
C LYS A 10 2.25 -10.27 -22.14
N PHE A 11 2.24 -9.28 -23.02
CA PHE A 11 2.44 -7.86 -22.66
C PHE A 11 1.33 -7.36 -21.72
N LEU A 12 0.07 -7.66 -22.01
CA LEU A 12 -1.06 -7.29 -21.13
C LEU A 12 -1.04 -8.04 -19.77
N THR A 13 -0.49 -9.25 -19.72
CA THR A 13 -0.33 -9.98 -18.45
C THR A 13 0.92 -9.55 -17.69
N GLU A 14 1.91 -8.96 -18.35
CA GLU A 14 3.09 -8.36 -17.70
C GLU A 14 2.76 -7.02 -17.02
N GLU A 15 1.78 -6.25 -17.52
CA GLU A 15 1.26 -5.03 -16.86
C GLU A 15 0.27 -5.30 -15.72
N GLN A 16 -0.25 -6.52 -15.66
CA GLN A 16 -1.23 -6.91 -14.63
C GLN A 16 -0.60 -7.87 -13.66
N GLY A 17 -0.08 -7.49 -12.58
CA GLY A 17 0.50 -8.36 -11.56
C GLY A 17 0.08 -9.84 -11.61
N GLN A 18 0.92 -10.71 -11.12
CA GLN A 18 0.60 -12.14 -11.07
C GLN A 18 -0.55 -12.37 -10.08
N TYR A 19 -1.58 -13.08 -10.50
CA TYR A 19 -2.69 -13.49 -9.64
C TYR A 19 -2.22 -14.34 -8.47
N ILE A 20 -2.59 -13.96 -7.25
CA ILE A 20 -2.27 -14.66 -6.01
C ILE A 20 -3.45 -15.50 -5.53
N GLY A 21 -4.66 -14.94 -5.58
CA GLY A 21 -5.88 -15.52 -5.05
C GLY A 21 -6.68 -14.56 -4.20
N THR A 22 -7.45 -15.06 -3.26
CA THR A 22 -8.21 -14.27 -2.27
C THR A 22 -7.38 -13.99 -1.01
N ILE A 23 -7.95 -13.27 -0.04
CA ILE A 23 -7.27 -13.02 1.24
C ILE A 23 -6.94 -14.32 2.00
N ASP A 24 -7.72 -15.36 1.82
CA ASP A 24 -7.45 -16.67 2.43
C ASP A 24 -6.18 -17.31 1.80
N ASP A 25 -5.90 -17.07 0.52
CA ASP A 25 -4.69 -17.53 -0.19
C ASP A 25 -3.46 -16.68 0.17
N VAL A 26 -3.64 -15.38 0.38
CA VAL A 26 -2.59 -14.50 0.93
C VAL A 26 -2.17 -14.97 2.34
N GLY A 27 -3.12 -15.39 3.16
CA GLY A 27 -2.90 -16.11 4.42
C GLY A 27 -2.25 -15.28 5.54
N ARG A 28 -2.21 -13.95 5.43
CA ARG A 28 -1.57 -13.04 6.39
C ARG A 28 -2.23 -11.68 6.40
N ASP A 29 -2.00 -10.91 7.47
CA ASP A 29 -2.41 -9.53 7.55
C ASP A 29 -1.65 -8.69 6.53
N LEU A 30 -2.30 -7.64 6.05
CA LEU A 30 -1.74 -6.69 5.08
C LEU A 30 -1.35 -5.40 5.77
N TYR A 31 -0.44 -4.65 5.15
CA TYR A 31 0.07 -3.40 5.69
C TYR A 31 0.03 -2.29 4.65
N ARG A 32 -0.16 -1.07 5.12
CA ARG A 32 -0.15 0.11 4.24
C ARG A 32 0.52 1.27 4.94
N ILE A 33 1.33 2.00 4.21
CA ILE A 33 1.84 3.30 4.63
C ILE A 33 0.81 4.37 4.25
N SER A 34 0.58 5.33 5.12
CA SER A 34 -0.34 6.44 4.88
C SER A 34 0.24 7.72 5.45
N LYS A 35 -0.06 8.88 4.86
CA LYS A 35 0.28 10.17 5.46
C LYS A 35 -0.55 10.43 6.72
N ARG A 36 0.11 10.96 7.75
CA ARG A 36 -0.56 11.43 8.97
C ARG A 36 -1.35 12.70 8.68
N TYR A 37 -0.71 13.69 8.09
CA TYR A 37 -1.37 14.96 7.76
C TYR A 37 -1.81 14.96 6.30
N GLY A 38 -2.94 15.57 6.06
CA GLY A 38 -3.53 15.72 4.73
C GLY A 38 -4.56 16.84 4.71
N ASP A 39 -5.17 17.11 3.59
CA ASP A 39 -6.12 18.23 3.36
C ASP A 39 -7.26 18.33 4.39
N LYS A 40 -7.60 17.22 5.03
CA LYS A 40 -8.69 17.14 6.03
C LYS A 40 -8.17 17.04 7.47
N GLY A 41 -6.89 17.38 7.72
CA GLY A 41 -6.25 17.37 9.02
C GLY A 41 -5.55 16.05 9.38
N ASP A 42 -5.36 15.79 10.69
CA ASP A 42 -4.63 14.63 11.19
C ASP A 42 -5.39 13.33 10.92
N ASN A 43 -4.87 12.50 10.02
CA ASN A 43 -5.45 11.21 9.66
C ASN A 43 -5.34 10.20 10.81
N TYR A 44 -4.33 10.30 11.69
CA TYR A 44 -4.23 9.44 12.87
C TYR A 44 -5.45 9.63 13.78
N GLU A 45 -5.77 10.88 14.13
CA GLU A 45 -6.98 11.17 14.91
C GLU A 45 -8.26 10.72 14.19
N ARG A 46 -8.31 10.89 12.87
CA ARG A 46 -9.49 10.50 12.09
C ARG A 46 -9.69 8.99 12.03
N PHE A 47 -8.60 8.21 11.98
CA PHE A 47 -8.66 6.75 12.13
C PHE A 47 -9.12 6.39 13.54
N GLN A 48 -8.56 7.02 14.59
CA GLN A 48 -8.96 6.79 15.98
C GLN A 48 -10.46 7.06 16.21
N LYS A 49 -11.01 8.05 15.53
CA LYS A 49 -12.43 8.42 15.59
C LYS A 49 -13.31 7.60 14.62
N GLY A 50 -12.73 6.68 13.82
CA GLY A 50 -13.47 5.90 12.82
C GLY A 50 -14.00 6.73 11.64
N THR A 51 -13.48 7.95 11.43
CA THR A 51 -13.94 8.87 10.36
C THR A 51 -13.04 8.82 9.11
N LYS A 52 -11.94 8.10 9.16
CA LYS A 52 -11.04 7.85 8.03
C LYS A 52 -11.20 6.42 7.54
N VAL A 53 -11.31 6.27 6.24
CA VAL A 53 -11.30 4.98 5.55
C VAL A 53 -10.22 4.99 4.46
N ILE A 54 -9.72 3.81 4.13
CA ILE A 54 -8.89 3.59 2.95
C ILE A 54 -9.83 3.34 1.79
N ARG A 55 -9.63 4.04 0.67
CA ARG A 55 -10.45 3.91 -0.54
C ARG A 55 -9.61 3.35 -1.67
N SER A 56 -10.23 2.49 -2.46
CA SER A 56 -9.66 2.06 -3.74
C SER A 56 -9.58 3.25 -4.71
N ARG A 57 -8.58 3.19 -5.59
CA ARG A 57 -8.38 4.17 -6.66
C ARG A 57 -8.63 3.49 -8.00
N ASP A 58 -9.14 4.23 -8.95
CA ASP A 58 -9.40 3.78 -10.32
C ASP A 58 -8.30 4.23 -11.31
N ARG A 59 -7.30 4.97 -10.83
CA ARG A 59 -6.23 5.56 -11.66
C ARG A 59 -4.89 5.52 -10.96
N SER A 60 -3.82 5.42 -11.78
CA SER A 60 -2.45 5.69 -11.37
C SER A 60 -2.32 7.11 -10.80
N ALA A 61 -1.45 7.27 -9.81
CA ALA A 61 -1.17 8.58 -9.23
C ALA A 61 -0.27 9.42 -10.15
N ASP A 62 0.55 8.78 -10.98
CA ASP A 62 1.59 9.43 -11.76
C ASP A 62 1.10 9.81 -13.16
N ASP A 63 0.32 8.93 -13.82
CA ASP A 63 -0.06 9.10 -15.22
C ASP A 63 -1.53 9.45 -15.43
N ASP A 64 -2.33 9.50 -14.36
CA ASP A 64 -3.80 9.68 -14.41
C ASP A 64 -4.50 8.66 -15.35
N GLU A 65 -3.80 7.55 -15.64
CA GLU A 65 -4.34 6.47 -16.46
C GLU A 65 -5.24 5.53 -15.65
N PRO A 66 -6.35 5.06 -16.24
CA PRO A 66 -7.24 4.15 -15.55
C PRO A 66 -6.58 2.78 -15.36
N TYR A 67 -6.73 2.19 -14.17
CA TYR A 67 -6.40 0.78 -13.98
C TYR A 67 -7.38 -0.09 -14.76
N LEU A 68 -6.84 -1.06 -15.48
CA LEU A 68 -7.63 -2.02 -16.27
C LEU A 68 -7.39 -3.43 -15.75
N ASN A 69 -8.44 -4.25 -15.73
CA ASN A 69 -8.32 -5.68 -15.46
C ASN A 69 -7.90 -6.47 -16.72
N SER A 70 -7.76 -7.79 -16.61
CA SER A 70 -7.36 -8.67 -17.72
C SER A 70 -8.28 -8.63 -18.95
N ASP A 71 -9.51 -8.21 -18.76
CA ASP A 71 -10.50 -8.07 -19.83
C ASP A 71 -10.51 -6.66 -20.43
N GLY A 72 -9.64 -5.75 -19.94
CA GLY A 72 -9.56 -4.35 -20.36
C GLY A 72 -10.66 -3.46 -19.78
N ASN A 73 -11.35 -3.90 -18.74
CA ASN A 73 -12.36 -3.10 -18.05
C ASN A 73 -11.74 -2.31 -16.91
N PRO A 74 -12.25 -1.09 -16.62
CA PRO A 74 -11.78 -0.31 -15.47
C PRO A 74 -11.91 -1.08 -14.16
N GLU A 75 -10.89 -0.98 -13.31
CA GLU A 75 -10.90 -1.57 -11.98
C GLU A 75 -10.42 -0.60 -10.90
N HIS A 76 -10.80 -0.86 -9.66
CA HIS A 76 -10.42 -0.07 -8.49
C HIS A 76 -9.48 -0.86 -7.59
N ARG A 77 -8.26 -0.36 -7.36
CA ARG A 77 -7.19 -1.02 -6.61
C ARG A 77 -6.95 -0.39 -5.23
N ILE A 78 -6.60 -1.21 -4.26
CA ILE A 78 -5.92 -0.79 -3.03
C ILE A 78 -4.59 -1.54 -2.95
N TYR A 79 -3.51 -0.80 -2.75
CA TYR A 79 -2.15 -1.33 -2.66
C TYR A 79 -1.75 -1.58 -1.21
N PHE A 80 -0.98 -2.66 -0.99
CA PHE A 80 -0.53 -3.11 0.31
C PHE A 80 0.90 -3.65 0.25
N PHE A 81 1.55 -3.67 1.39
CA PHE A 81 2.71 -4.50 1.66
C PHE A 81 2.25 -5.84 2.25
N GLY A 82 2.90 -6.91 1.84
CA GLY A 82 2.60 -8.26 2.31
C GLY A 82 3.13 -8.55 3.71
N SER A 83 4.03 -7.72 4.26
CA SER A 83 4.52 -7.85 5.64
C SER A 83 4.71 -6.49 6.31
N GLY A 84 4.72 -6.51 7.64
CA GLY A 84 5.04 -5.33 8.44
C GLY A 84 6.49 -4.89 8.27
N ASP A 85 7.40 -5.84 8.05
CA ASP A 85 8.82 -5.57 7.87
C ASP A 85 9.10 -4.90 6.52
N ASP A 86 8.43 -5.33 5.44
CA ASP A 86 8.51 -4.64 4.16
C ASP A 86 7.96 -3.22 4.24
N ALA A 87 6.82 -3.03 4.92
CA ALA A 87 6.26 -1.71 5.12
C ALA A 87 7.19 -0.80 5.94
N LYS A 88 7.83 -1.31 7.00
CA LYS A 88 8.83 -0.56 7.78
C LYS A 88 10.06 -0.23 6.96
N ALA A 89 10.59 -1.21 6.20
CA ALA A 89 11.73 -0.97 5.31
C ALA A 89 11.42 0.12 4.28
N ALA A 90 10.21 0.11 3.70
CA ALA A 90 9.74 1.16 2.80
C ALA A 90 9.60 2.53 3.49
N MET A 91 9.23 2.58 4.78
CA MET A 91 9.20 3.84 5.56
C MET A 91 10.60 4.41 5.82
N MET A 92 11.64 3.59 5.78
CA MET A 92 13.05 4.00 5.92
C MET A 92 13.71 4.30 4.57
N ALA A 93 13.00 4.14 3.46
CA ALA A 93 13.47 4.47 2.12
C ALA A 93 13.74 5.98 1.96
N ASP A 94 14.38 6.35 0.88
CA ASP A 94 14.57 7.77 0.59
C ASP A 94 13.24 8.49 0.29
N THR A 95 13.27 9.81 0.32
CA THR A 95 12.07 10.64 0.14
C THR A 95 11.37 10.39 -1.19
N GLN A 96 12.12 10.13 -2.25
CA GLN A 96 11.56 9.95 -3.59
C GLN A 96 10.78 8.62 -3.68
N GLU A 97 11.33 7.54 -3.10
CA GLU A 97 10.62 6.25 -3.04
C GLU A 97 9.37 6.35 -2.18
N LEU A 98 9.44 7.06 -1.05
CA LEU A 98 8.27 7.29 -0.20
C LEU A 98 7.19 8.12 -0.90
N GLU A 99 7.58 9.15 -1.65
CA GLU A 99 6.63 9.97 -2.42
C GLU A 99 5.91 9.14 -3.50
N ALA A 100 6.58 8.19 -4.12
CA ALA A 100 5.93 7.25 -5.05
C ALA A 100 4.85 6.39 -4.36
N ILE A 101 5.05 6.04 -3.08
CA ILE A 101 4.11 5.19 -2.31
C ILE A 101 2.93 6.00 -1.76
N VAL A 102 3.20 7.16 -1.17
CA VAL A 102 2.19 7.93 -0.41
C VAL A 102 1.81 9.28 -1.05
N GLY A 103 2.46 9.66 -2.16
CA GLY A 103 2.34 10.96 -2.84
C GLY A 103 3.23 12.04 -2.20
N ASP A 104 3.40 13.16 -2.89
CA ASP A 104 4.33 14.25 -2.57
C ASP A 104 4.20 14.77 -1.15
N PHE A 105 5.34 15.02 -0.49
CA PHE A 105 5.40 15.75 0.79
C PHE A 105 5.52 17.24 0.53
N SER A 106 4.82 18.04 1.35
CA SER A 106 5.02 19.49 1.37
C SER A 106 6.39 19.86 1.93
N ASP A 107 6.85 21.08 1.65
CA ASP A 107 8.10 21.59 2.22
C ASP A 107 8.04 21.61 3.77
N GLU A 108 6.87 21.89 4.35
CA GLU A 108 6.65 21.84 5.80
C GLU A 108 6.80 20.42 6.37
N ASP A 109 6.35 19.40 5.65
CA ASP A 109 6.53 17.99 6.07
C ASP A 109 8.00 17.59 6.03
N LYS A 110 8.74 18.05 5.00
CA LYS A 110 10.18 17.79 4.85
C LYS A 110 11.00 18.48 5.94
N GLU A 111 10.62 19.72 6.34
CA GLU A 111 11.27 20.44 7.43
C GLU A 111 11.03 19.80 8.82
N LYS A 112 9.87 19.23 9.07
CA LYS A 112 9.51 18.56 10.32
C LYS A 112 10.09 17.15 10.46
N GLY A 113 10.53 16.57 9.36
CA GLY A 113 10.93 15.17 9.29
C GLY A 113 9.81 14.29 8.75
N ILE A 114 10.09 13.58 7.66
CA ILE A 114 9.09 12.80 6.92
C ILE A 114 8.45 11.74 7.80
N ASN A 115 9.21 11.09 8.69
CA ASN A 115 8.73 10.04 9.57
C ASN A 115 7.64 10.53 10.54
N GLU A 116 7.64 11.80 10.94
CA GLU A 116 6.57 12.37 11.78
C GLU A 116 5.22 12.43 11.02
N ASN A 117 5.28 12.40 9.69
CA ASN A 117 4.11 12.47 8.82
C ASN A 117 3.67 11.11 8.27
N LEU A 118 4.18 10.00 8.79
CA LEU A 118 3.82 8.67 8.33
C LEU A 118 3.07 7.87 9.40
N LEU A 119 2.17 7.03 8.91
CA LEU A 119 1.42 6.03 9.67
C LEU A 119 1.63 4.65 9.07
N LEU A 120 1.85 3.64 9.90
CA LEU A 120 1.67 2.25 9.52
C LEU A 120 0.25 1.82 9.85
N VAL A 121 -0.46 1.32 8.84
CA VAL A 121 -1.82 0.80 8.97
C VAL A 121 -1.79 -0.70 8.72
N ARG A 122 -2.06 -1.49 9.78
CA ARG A 122 -2.27 -2.93 9.68
C ARG A 122 -3.72 -3.20 9.25
N ILE A 123 -3.90 -4.13 8.35
CA ILE A 123 -5.21 -4.59 7.86
C ILE A 123 -5.32 -6.08 8.20
N PRO A 124 -5.97 -6.46 9.31
CA PRO A 124 -6.21 -7.86 9.62
C PRO A 124 -6.99 -8.57 8.51
N MET A 125 -6.60 -9.81 8.19
CA MET A 125 -7.24 -10.61 7.13
C MET A 125 -8.77 -10.62 7.23
N ASN A 126 -9.30 -10.69 8.45
CA ASN A 126 -10.75 -10.76 8.69
C ASN A 126 -11.50 -9.45 8.43
N GLN A 127 -10.79 -8.36 8.14
CA GLN A 127 -11.38 -7.08 7.72
C GLN A 127 -11.45 -6.92 6.20
N VAL A 128 -10.76 -7.79 5.45
CA VAL A 128 -10.75 -7.75 4.00
C VAL A 128 -11.94 -8.56 3.46
N PRO A 129 -12.73 -8.01 2.53
CA PRO A 129 -13.81 -8.77 1.90
C PRO A 129 -13.26 -10.00 1.16
N LYS A 130 -13.93 -11.14 1.31
CA LYS A 130 -13.48 -12.44 0.76
C LYS A 130 -13.50 -12.50 -0.76
N GLU A 131 -14.30 -11.66 -1.38
CA GLU A 131 -14.43 -11.58 -2.85
C GLU A 131 -13.34 -10.74 -3.51
N VAL A 132 -12.49 -10.06 -2.73
CA VAL A 132 -11.35 -9.31 -3.25
C VAL A 132 -10.28 -10.29 -3.70
N GLU A 133 -9.82 -10.12 -4.92
CA GLU A 133 -8.72 -10.86 -5.53
C GLU A 133 -7.43 -10.05 -5.40
N PHE A 134 -6.31 -10.73 -5.19
CA PHE A 134 -5.00 -10.13 -4.98
C PHE A 134 -4.04 -10.49 -6.10
N PHE A 135 -3.18 -9.53 -6.41
CA PHE A 135 -2.17 -9.61 -7.47
C PHE A 135 -0.85 -9.02 -6.97
N THR A 136 0.27 -9.50 -7.50
CA THR A 136 1.58 -8.85 -7.26
C THR A 136 1.59 -7.47 -7.91
N ASP A 137 2.31 -6.53 -7.30
CA ASP A 137 2.50 -5.19 -7.87
C ASP A 137 3.81 -5.16 -8.66
N TYR A 138 3.71 -5.03 -9.99
CA TYR A 138 4.89 -4.96 -10.86
C TYR A 138 5.62 -3.63 -10.81
N GLU A 139 4.94 -2.54 -10.47
CA GLU A 139 5.57 -1.22 -10.38
C GLU A 139 6.65 -1.21 -9.28
N LEU A 140 6.51 -2.09 -8.29
CA LEU A 140 7.50 -2.32 -7.24
C LEU A 140 8.33 -3.61 -7.47
N GLU A 141 8.22 -4.28 -8.63
CA GLU A 141 9.05 -5.42 -8.99
C GLU A 141 10.52 -4.96 -9.08
N GLY A 142 11.39 -5.63 -8.34
CA GLY A 142 12.79 -5.25 -8.20
C GLY A 142 13.11 -4.31 -7.04
N THR A 143 12.10 -3.82 -6.32
CA THR A 143 12.29 -3.25 -4.99
C THR A 143 12.44 -4.37 -3.95
N PRO A 144 13.06 -4.10 -2.78
CA PRO A 144 13.13 -5.08 -1.70
C PRO A 144 11.79 -5.37 -1.01
N TYR A 145 10.68 -4.81 -1.49
CA TYR A 145 9.38 -4.83 -0.82
C TYR A 145 8.41 -5.79 -1.50
N ASP A 146 7.77 -6.65 -0.72
CA ASP A 146 6.67 -7.51 -1.17
C ASP A 146 5.37 -6.70 -1.24
N ALA A 147 5.10 -6.11 -2.40
CA ALA A 147 3.93 -5.30 -2.65
C ALA A 147 2.88 -6.04 -3.48
N ILE A 148 1.64 -5.89 -3.08
CA ILE A 148 0.48 -6.50 -3.74
C ILE A 148 -0.66 -5.48 -3.82
N TYR A 149 -1.58 -5.69 -4.75
CA TYR A 149 -2.83 -4.94 -4.75
C TYR A 149 -4.04 -5.87 -4.73
N GLY A 150 -5.15 -5.36 -4.18
CA GLY A 150 -6.44 -6.03 -4.18
C GLY A 150 -7.45 -5.28 -5.02
N ALA A 151 -8.26 -6.03 -5.77
CA ALA A 151 -9.38 -5.52 -6.57
C ALA A 151 -10.57 -6.49 -6.53
N TYR A 152 -11.78 -5.98 -6.75
CA TYR A 152 -12.93 -6.85 -7.00
C TYR A 152 -12.90 -7.35 -8.44
N PRO A 153 -13.31 -8.62 -8.71
CA PRO A 153 -13.37 -9.15 -10.06
C PRO A 153 -14.24 -8.35 -11.04
N ASP A 154 -15.26 -7.68 -10.51
CA ASP A 154 -16.16 -6.80 -11.27
C ASP A 154 -15.66 -5.35 -11.37
N GLY A 155 -14.46 -5.05 -10.89
CA GLY A 155 -13.81 -3.75 -10.96
C GLY A 155 -14.41 -2.67 -10.06
N ARG A 156 -15.44 -2.97 -9.26
CA ARG A 156 -16.12 -1.97 -8.41
C ARG A 156 -15.22 -1.34 -7.37
N ALA A 157 -15.54 -0.10 -7.01
CA ALA A 157 -14.90 0.60 -5.91
C ALA A 157 -15.19 -0.05 -4.54
N TRP A 158 -14.19 0.01 -3.65
CA TRP A 158 -14.29 -0.54 -2.31
C TRP A 158 -13.51 0.26 -1.27
N THR A 159 -13.77 -0.04 -0.01
CA THR A 159 -13.15 0.67 1.11
C THR A 159 -12.82 -0.28 2.25
N LEU A 160 -11.80 0.08 3.02
CA LEU A 160 -11.45 -0.56 4.29
C LEU A 160 -11.54 0.46 5.42
N ALA A 161 -12.06 0.04 6.55
CA ALA A 161 -12.16 0.84 7.77
C ALA A 161 -11.29 0.20 8.88
N PRO A 162 -9.96 0.46 8.91
CA PRO A 162 -9.07 -0.08 9.92
C PRO A 162 -9.52 0.37 11.31
N LYS A 163 -9.32 -0.51 12.31
CA LYS A 163 -9.59 -0.17 13.71
C LYS A 163 -8.48 0.74 14.24
N ALA A 164 -8.83 1.54 15.24
CA ALA A 164 -7.87 2.41 15.93
C ALA A 164 -6.61 1.67 16.42
N THR A 165 -6.77 0.44 16.89
CA THR A 165 -5.69 -0.42 17.39
C THR A 165 -4.73 -0.92 16.31
N ASP A 166 -5.10 -0.78 15.04
CA ASP A 166 -4.31 -1.24 13.90
C ASP A 166 -3.51 -0.09 13.25
N ILE A 167 -3.49 1.09 13.88
CA ILE A 167 -2.81 2.29 13.37
C ILE A 167 -1.66 2.66 14.32
N GLN A 168 -0.45 2.77 13.77
CA GLN A 168 0.76 3.13 14.50
C GLN A 168 1.43 4.36 13.87
N LEU A 169 2.01 5.21 14.69
CA LEU A 169 2.87 6.29 14.22
C LEU A 169 4.22 5.72 13.78
N ALA A 170 4.78 6.20 12.69
CA ALA A 170 6.10 5.78 12.23
C ALA A 170 7.18 6.09 13.26
N THR A 171 7.09 7.23 13.92
CA THR A 171 8.02 7.64 14.99
C THR A 171 8.06 6.64 16.14
N ASP A 172 6.93 6.08 16.53
CA ASP A 172 6.89 5.10 17.61
C ASP A 172 7.52 3.75 17.20
N LEU A 173 7.48 3.42 15.91
CA LEU A 173 8.03 2.19 15.36
C LEU A 173 9.55 2.27 15.14
N LEU A 174 10.03 3.41 14.64
CA LEU A 174 11.42 3.58 14.23
C LEU A 174 12.34 3.96 15.41
N ASN A 175 11.82 4.59 16.46
CA ASN A 175 12.59 4.91 17.66
C ASN A 175 12.88 3.69 18.55
N TYR A 176 12.11 2.60 18.43
CA TYR A 176 12.37 1.35 19.18
C TYR A 176 13.64 0.62 18.73
N GLU A 177 14.11 0.85 17.49
CA GLU A 177 15.29 0.17 16.97
C GLU A 177 16.61 0.86 17.34
N GLU A 178 16.60 2.14 17.73
CA GLU A 178 17.81 2.84 18.21
C GLU A 178 18.22 2.43 19.63
N ASP A 179 17.28 2.02 20.48
CA ASP A 179 17.58 1.66 21.87
C ASP A 179 18.19 0.24 22.01
N ASP A 180 17.95 -0.68 21.07
CA ASP A 180 18.49 -2.04 21.12
C ASP A 180 19.96 -2.15 20.68
N TYR A 181 20.54 -1.14 20.02
CA TYR A 181 21.93 -1.15 19.57
C TYR A 181 22.95 -0.63 20.62
N TYR A 182 22.51 -0.13 21.76
CA TYR A 182 23.41 0.47 22.78
C TYR A 182 23.73 -0.43 23.98
N TYR A 183 23.34 -1.70 24.02
CA TYR A 183 23.53 -2.57 25.20
C TYR A 183 24.38 -3.83 24.96
N GLU A 184 25.25 -3.88 23.97
CA GLU A 184 26.26 -4.95 23.89
C GLU A 184 27.68 -4.37 23.74
N ASP A 185 28.20 -3.74 24.77
CA ASP A 185 29.64 -3.59 24.99
C ASP A 185 29.91 -3.22 26.45
N TYR A 186 29.90 -4.22 27.34
CA TYR A 186 30.66 -4.21 28.58
C TYR A 186 30.98 -5.65 29.04
#